data_fa6274183cb26dcf85ef693da9df5f65
#
_entry.id   fa6274183cb26dcf85ef693da9df5f65
#
_cell.length_a   1.000
_cell.length_b   1.000
_cell.length_c   1.000
_cell.angle_alpha   90.00
_cell.angle_beta   90.00
_cell.angle_gamma   90.00
#
_symmetry.space_group_name_H-M   'P 1'
#
loop_
_entity.id
_entity.type
_entity.pdbx_description
1 polymer ?
#
loop_
_entity_poly.entity_id
_entity_poly.type
_entity_poly.pdbx_seq_one_letter_code
_entity_poly.pdbx_strand_id
1 'polypeptide(L)'
;MPRGSGRVDGDRLRLEIARTLTDAALFSRRALRRPLRPYQLAPAQAIVDAVLQRRGLTIAVMMSRQAGKNETAAQVEALLLNLFRQRGGCIVKAAPTFKPQALNSLMRLQEVLEGSVLPPPQVEAGGTVRLGRAMARFFSADPAANVVGATASILLEADEA
;
A
#
# COMPACT_ATOMS: atom_id res chain seq x y z
N MET A 1 -1.77 11.97 -46.15
CA MET A 1 -2.59 11.45 -45.06
C MET A 1 -1.66 11.09 -43.87
N PRO A 2 -1.55 11.91 -42.82
CA PRO A 2 -0.73 11.52 -41.65
C PRO A 2 -1.56 10.70 -40.66
N ARG A 3 -1.35 9.37 -40.64
CA ARG A 3 -1.90 8.46 -39.60
C ARG A 3 -0.83 8.11 -38.57
N GLY A 4 -0.23 9.10 -37.90
CA GLY A 4 0.88 8.85 -36.98
C GLY A 4 0.73 9.36 -35.55
N SER A 5 -0.17 10.31 -35.26
CA SER A 5 -0.19 10.98 -33.95
C SER A 5 -0.86 10.19 -32.82
N GLY A 6 -1.90 9.44 -33.09
CA GLY A 6 -2.69 8.76 -32.05
C GLY A 6 -1.98 7.56 -31.38
N ARG A 7 -1.04 6.91 -32.07
CA ARG A 7 -0.31 5.75 -31.52
C ARG A 7 0.82 6.17 -30.57
N VAL A 8 1.51 7.26 -30.90
CA VAL A 8 2.58 7.83 -30.07
C VAL A 8 2.02 8.42 -28.77
N ASP A 9 0.85 9.07 -28.82
CA ASP A 9 0.17 9.61 -27.65
C ASP A 9 -0.33 8.49 -26.71
N GLY A 10 -0.83 7.38 -27.27
CA GLY A 10 -1.28 6.23 -26.47
C GLY A 10 -0.14 5.54 -25.74
N ASP A 11 1.02 5.35 -26.37
CA ASP A 11 2.18 4.72 -25.75
C ASP A 11 2.81 5.60 -24.67
N ARG A 12 2.87 6.91 -24.89
CA ARG A 12 3.32 7.89 -23.91
C ARG A 12 2.42 7.89 -22.67
N LEU A 13 1.10 7.88 -22.87
CA LEU A 13 0.13 7.83 -21.77
C LEU A 13 0.28 6.53 -20.95
N ARG A 14 0.45 5.38 -21.61
CA ARG A 14 0.69 4.09 -20.94
C ARG A 14 1.94 4.13 -20.07
N LEU A 15 3.04 4.68 -20.58
CA LEU A 15 4.29 4.82 -19.83
C LEU A 15 4.13 5.75 -18.63
N GLU A 16 3.43 6.87 -18.77
CA GLU A 16 3.16 7.78 -17.66
C GLU A 16 2.29 7.12 -16.57
N ILE A 17 1.27 6.36 -16.97
CA ILE A 17 0.43 5.59 -16.03
C ILE A 17 1.29 4.54 -15.32
N ALA A 18 2.04 3.73 -16.05
CA ALA A 18 2.90 2.71 -15.46
C ALA A 18 3.89 3.31 -14.46
N ARG A 19 4.53 4.42 -14.83
CA ARG A 19 5.44 5.15 -13.94
C ARG A 19 4.74 5.69 -12.71
N THR A 20 3.55 6.28 -12.85
CA THR A 20 2.77 6.78 -11.71
C THR A 20 2.40 5.65 -10.75
N LEU A 21 2.09 4.46 -11.25
CA LEU A 21 1.67 3.32 -10.44
C LEU A 21 2.83 2.63 -9.71
N THR A 22 4.08 2.86 -10.09
CA THR A 22 5.26 2.21 -9.48
C THR A 22 6.18 3.17 -8.72
N ASP A 23 5.95 4.46 -8.84
CA ASP A 23 6.73 5.52 -8.19
C ASP A 23 5.95 6.08 -7.00
N ALA A 24 6.45 5.90 -5.79
CA ALA A 24 5.79 6.30 -4.55
C ALA A 24 5.53 7.82 -4.49
N ALA A 25 6.43 8.65 -5.04
CA ALA A 25 6.26 10.10 -5.05
C ALA A 25 5.14 10.52 -6.02
N LEU A 26 5.10 9.95 -7.21
CA LEU A 26 4.06 10.25 -8.19
C LEU A 26 2.71 9.71 -7.75
N PHE A 27 2.67 8.49 -7.22
CA PHE A 27 1.45 7.86 -6.73
C PHE A 27 0.83 8.64 -5.57
N SER A 28 1.63 9.02 -4.55
CA SER A 28 1.16 9.80 -3.41
C SER A 28 0.54 11.13 -3.83
N ARG A 29 1.14 11.79 -4.82
CA ARG A 29 0.68 13.09 -5.31
C ARG A 29 -0.52 12.99 -6.25
N ARG A 30 -0.46 12.08 -7.25
CA ARG A 30 -1.45 12.03 -8.34
C ARG A 30 -2.64 11.14 -8.01
N ALA A 31 -2.39 9.96 -7.42
CA ALA A 31 -3.44 8.99 -7.12
C ALA A 31 -4.06 9.21 -5.73
N LEU A 32 -3.24 9.37 -4.71
CA LEU A 32 -3.72 9.53 -3.34
C LEU A 32 -4.03 10.99 -2.97
N ARG A 33 -3.52 11.98 -3.73
CA ARG A 33 -3.66 13.42 -3.45
C ARG A 33 -3.11 13.83 -2.07
N ARG A 34 -2.15 13.06 -1.56
CA ARG A 34 -1.52 13.22 -0.25
C ARG A 34 -0.01 13.05 -0.40
N PRO A 35 0.73 14.06 -0.90
CA PRO A 35 2.16 13.90 -1.18
C PRO A 35 2.94 13.52 0.07
N LEU A 36 3.75 12.47 -0.05
CA LEU A 36 4.70 12.07 0.99
C LEU A 36 5.77 13.15 1.15
N ARG A 37 6.26 13.29 2.38
CA ARG A 37 7.39 14.19 2.68
C ARG A 37 8.70 13.59 2.15
N PRO A 38 9.73 14.41 1.86
CA PRO A 38 10.97 13.92 1.27
C PRO A 38 11.60 12.73 2.01
N TYR A 39 11.62 12.76 3.35
CA TYR A 39 12.19 11.67 4.16
C TYR A 39 11.36 10.38 4.17
N GLN A 40 10.10 10.43 3.77
CA GLN A 40 9.22 9.26 3.65
C GLN A 40 9.36 8.55 2.30
N LEU A 41 9.86 9.25 1.28
CA LEU A 41 9.91 8.74 -0.09
C LEU A 41 10.88 7.57 -0.25
N ALA A 42 12.10 7.70 0.31
CA ALA A 42 13.12 6.65 0.17
C ALA A 42 12.69 5.30 0.76
N PRO A 43 12.20 5.22 2.01
CA PRO A 43 11.71 3.95 2.56
C PRO A 43 10.46 3.45 1.82
N ALA A 44 9.53 4.31 1.43
CA ALA A 44 8.35 3.91 0.68
C ALA A 44 8.73 3.27 -0.66
N GLN A 45 9.62 3.92 -1.45
CA GLN A 45 10.06 3.39 -2.73
C GLN A 45 10.85 2.09 -2.57
N ALA A 46 11.71 1.98 -1.55
CA ALA A 46 12.47 0.75 -1.29
C ALA A 46 11.56 -0.46 -1.05
N ILE A 47 10.45 -0.29 -0.32
CA ILE A 47 9.48 -1.35 -0.08
C ILE A 47 8.77 -1.72 -1.39
N VAL A 48 8.30 -0.73 -2.15
CA VAL A 48 7.62 -0.96 -3.43
C VAL A 48 8.53 -1.71 -4.40
N ASP A 49 9.78 -1.28 -4.54
CA ASP A 49 10.76 -1.94 -5.42
C ASP A 49 11.07 -3.37 -4.99
N ALA A 50 11.21 -3.62 -3.68
CA ALA A 50 11.46 -4.95 -3.15
C ALA A 50 10.30 -5.91 -3.47
N VAL A 51 9.06 -5.46 -3.35
CA VAL A 51 7.86 -6.25 -3.69
C VAL A 51 7.78 -6.51 -5.19
N LEU A 52 7.94 -5.47 -6.02
CA LEU A 52 7.83 -5.58 -7.47
C LEU A 52 8.92 -6.48 -8.07
N GLN A 53 10.14 -6.39 -7.54
CA GLN A 53 11.29 -7.20 -7.96
C GLN A 53 11.33 -8.58 -7.28
N ARG A 54 10.37 -8.89 -6.39
CA ARG A 54 10.30 -10.15 -5.63
C ARG A 54 11.61 -10.49 -4.91
N ARG A 55 12.24 -9.49 -4.31
CA ARG A 55 13.57 -9.64 -3.70
C ARG A 55 13.56 -10.37 -2.36
N GLY A 56 12.41 -10.53 -1.72
CA GLY A 56 12.29 -11.18 -0.40
C GLY A 56 13.10 -10.50 0.69
N LEU A 57 13.19 -9.17 0.65
CA LEU A 57 13.98 -8.39 1.61
C LEU A 57 13.20 -8.12 2.89
N THR A 58 13.92 -8.08 4.00
CA THR A 58 13.45 -7.48 5.25
C THR A 58 13.95 -6.03 5.29
N ILE A 59 13.03 -5.09 5.43
CA ILE A 59 13.34 -3.65 5.47
C ILE A 59 12.89 -3.12 6.83
N ALA A 60 13.84 -2.63 7.64
CA ALA A 60 13.56 -1.95 8.89
C ALA A 60 13.41 -0.45 8.64
N VAL A 61 12.24 0.10 8.99
CA VAL A 61 11.95 1.53 8.83
C VAL A 61 11.85 2.18 10.21
N MET A 62 12.85 2.98 10.56
CA MET A 62 12.86 3.74 11.80
C MET A 62 12.48 5.20 11.54
N MET A 63 11.45 5.67 12.23
CA MET A 63 11.00 7.05 12.17
C MET A 63 10.79 7.59 13.58
N SER A 64 11.05 8.87 13.79
CA SER A 64 10.73 9.54 15.05
C SER A 64 9.22 9.53 15.31
N ARG A 65 8.84 9.70 16.56
CA ARG A 65 7.42 9.83 16.93
C ARG A 65 6.77 10.96 16.12
N GLN A 66 5.54 10.76 15.67
CA GLN A 66 4.76 11.72 14.87
C GLN A 66 5.37 12.06 13.50
N ALA A 67 6.39 11.36 13.04
CA ALA A 67 6.97 11.55 11.70
C ALA A 67 6.11 10.98 10.56
N GLY A 68 4.92 10.46 10.86
CA GLY A 68 3.99 9.94 9.85
C GLY A 68 4.30 8.51 9.40
N LYS A 69 4.84 7.66 10.28
CA LYS A 69 5.08 6.23 9.99
C LYS A 69 3.82 5.54 9.43
N ASN A 70 2.69 5.69 10.14
CA ASN A 70 1.42 5.07 9.73
C ASN A 70 0.89 5.64 8.41
N GLU A 71 1.11 6.93 8.14
CA GLU A 71 0.75 7.53 6.85
C GLU A 71 1.59 6.94 5.73
N THR A 72 2.91 6.81 5.93
CA THR A 72 3.81 6.21 4.94
C THR A 72 3.42 4.76 4.65
N ALA A 73 3.19 3.95 5.69
CA ALA A 73 2.76 2.57 5.57
C ALA A 73 1.43 2.46 4.81
N ALA A 74 0.41 3.23 5.19
CA ALA A 74 -0.89 3.22 4.53
C ALA A 74 -0.81 3.61 3.04
N GLN A 75 0.07 4.54 2.67
CA GLN A 75 0.26 4.92 1.27
C GLN A 75 0.99 3.84 0.46
N VAL A 76 1.96 3.14 1.05
CA VAL A 76 2.61 1.97 0.44
C VAL A 76 1.60 0.83 0.27
N GLU A 77 0.81 0.53 1.30
CA GLU A 77 -0.27 -0.45 1.26
C GLU A 77 -1.28 -0.12 0.16
N ALA A 78 -1.73 1.13 0.05
CA ALA A 78 -2.65 1.59 -0.99
C ALA A 78 -2.08 1.43 -2.40
N LEU A 79 -0.79 1.75 -2.61
CA LEU A 79 -0.09 1.57 -3.88
C LEU A 79 -0.05 0.09 -4.26
N LEU A 80 0.37 -0.77 -3.34
CA LEU A 80 0.46 -2.21 -3.58
C LEU A 80 -0.92 -2.84 -3.80
N LEU A 81 -1.93 -2.49 -3.01
CA LEU A 81 -3.31 -2.94 -3.24
C LEU A 81 -3.80 -2.57 -4.64
N ASN A 82 -3.52 -1.34 -5.10
CA ASN A 82 -3.90 -0.92 -6.44
C ASN A 82 -3.15 -1.69 -7.54
N LEU A 83 -1.85 -1.93 -7.38
CA LEU A 83 -1.06 -2.73 -8.33
C LEU A 83 -1.57 -4.16 -8.44
N PHE A 84 -1.94 -4.76 -7.32
CA PHE A 84 -2.38 -6.15 -7.26
C PHE A 84 -3.91 -6.32 -7.37
N ARG A 85 -4.68 -5.24 -7.54
CA ARG A 85 -6.15 -5.29 -7.48
C ARG A 85 -6.80 -6.25 -8.49
N GLN A 86 -6.19 -6.46 -9.64
CA GLN A 86 -6.69 -7.40 -10.66
C GLN A 86 -6.19 -8.83 -10.44
N ARG A 87 -4.93 -8.96 -10.07
CA ARG A 87 -4.27 -10.25 -9.82
C ARG A 87 -4.71 -10.87 -8.50
N GLY A 88 -4.91 -10.05 -7.49
CA GLY A 88 -5.15 -10.48 -6.10
C GLY A 88 -3.85 -10.65 -5.33
N GLY A 89 -4.00 -10.89 -4.04
CA GLY A 89 -2.94 -11.09 -3.07
C GLY A 89 -3.27 -10.46 -1.74
N CYS A 90 -2.45 -10.72 -0.74
CA CYS A 90 -2.68 -10.31 0.63
C CYS A 90 -1.46 -9.58 1.20
N ILE A 91 -1.71 -8.40 1.75
CA ILE A 91 -0.83 -7.71 2.69
C ILE A 91 -1.26 -8.15 4.09
N VAL A 92 -0.33 -8.54 4.93
CA VAL A 92 -0.57 -8.87 6.33
C VAL A 92 0.16 -7.86 7.19
N LYS A 93 -0.55 -7.20 8.08
CA LYS A 93 0.03 -6.28 9.07
C LYS A 93 -0.29 -6.73 10.47
N ALA A 94 0.75 -6.98 11.24
CA ALA A 94 0.67 -7.33 12.65
C ALA A 94 1.11 -6.14 13.51
N ALA A 95 0.34 -5.86 14.57
CA ALA A 95 0.67 -4.87 15.60
C ALA A 95 0.54 -5.51 16.98
N PRO A 96 1.21 -4.99 18.04
CA PRO A 96 1.16 -5.58 19.38
C PRO A 96 -0.26 -5.79 19.90
N THR A 97 -1.17 -4.88 19.59
CA THR A 97 -2.58 -4.99 19.95
C THR A 97 -3.49 -4.73 18.75
N PHE A 98 -4.67 -5.37 18.73
CA PHE A 98 -5.66 -5.03 17.71
C PHE A 98 -6.24 -3.65 17.96
N LYS A 99 -6.68 -3.36 19.18
CA LYS A 99 -7.11 -2.02 19.62
C LYS A 99 -6.11 -1.47 20.61
N PRO A 100 -5.57 -0.25 20.39
CA PRO A 100 -5.88 0.67 19.28
C PRO A 100 -5.00 0.50 18.03
N GLN A 101 -3.89 -0.26 18.05
CA GLN A 101 -2.80 -0.14 17.08
C GLN A 101 -3.16 -0.64 15.68
N ALA A 102 -3.56 -1.91 15.55
CA ALA A 102 -3.96 -2.47 14.26
C ALA A 102 -5.18 -1.75 13.69
N LEU A 103 -6.15 -1.40 14.54
CA LEU A 103 -7.34 -0.65 14.15
C LEU A 103 -6.99 0.74 13.62
N ASN A 104 -6.09 1.47 14.27
CA ASN A 104 -5.64 2.78 13.80
C ASN A 104 -4.95 2.69 12.44
N SER A 105 -4.15 1.65 12.21
CA SER A 105 -3.52 1.40 10.90
C SER A 105 -4.55 1.09 9.83
N LEU A 106 -5.56 0.26 10.12
CA LEU A 106 -6.68 -0.03 9.22
C LEU A 106 -7.45 1.23 8.85
N MET A 107 -7.83 2.02 9.84
CA MET A 107 -8.56 3.28 9.63
C MET A 107 -7.74 4.26 8.79
N ARG A 108 -6.42 4.32 8.98
CA ARG A 108 -5.54 5.16 8.18
C ARG A 108 -5.52 4.71 6.71
N LEU A 109 -5.42 3.41 6.44
CA LEU A 109 -5.48 2.88 5.08
C LEU A 109 -6.83 3.19 4.41
N GLN A 110 -7.92 3.00 5.15
CA GLN A 110 -9.27 3.33 4.65
C GLN A 110 -9.37 4.82 4.29
N GLU A 111 -8.95 5.72 5.16
CA GLU A 111 -8.95 7.17 4.93
C GLU A 111 -8.12 7.57 3.70
N VAL A 112 -6.94 6.96 3.53
CA VAL A 112 -6.07 7.20 2.36
C VAL A 112 -6.75 6.77 1.07
N LEU A 113 -7.40 5.60 1.05
CA LEU A 113 -8.09 5.09 -0.12
C LEU A 113 -9.35 5.89 -0.45
N GLU A 114 -10.17 6.25 0.54
CA GLU A 114 -11.39 7.04 0.35
C GLU A 114 -11.10 8.45 -0.17
N GLY A 115 -10.00 9.06 0.23
CA GLY A 115 -9.55 10.38 -0.25
C GLY A 115 -8.87 10.37 -1.63
N SER A 116 -8.68 9.21 -2.23
CA SER A 116 -7.93 9.01 -3.47
C SER A 116 -8.80 9.06 -4.74
N VAL A 117 -8.17 8.95 -5.91
CA VAL A 117 -8.86 8.72 -7.20
C VAL A 117 -9.10 7.24 -7.49
N LEU A 118 -8.70 6.36 -6.57
CA LEU A 118 -8.88 4.91 -6.72
C LEU A 118 -10.34 4.52 -6.48
N PRO A 119 -10.74 3.31 -6.91
CA PRO A 119 -12.04 2.78 -6.53
C PRO A 119 -12.20 2.73 -5.00
N PRO A 120 -13.44 2.88 -4.49
CA PRO A 120 -13.67 2.83 -3.05
C PRO A 120 -13.28 1.47 -2.47
N PRO A 121 -12.64 1.44 -1.29
CA PRO A 121 -12.31 0.19 -0.62
C PRO A 121 -13.55 -0.48 -0.04
N GLN A 122 -13.49 -1.80 0.11
CA GLN A 122 -14.46 -2.57 0.89
C GLN A 122 -13.82 -2.92 2.23
N VAL A 123 -14.46 -2.54 3.33
CA VAL A 123 -14.02 -2.88 4.67
C VAL A 123 -14.86 -4.05 5.17
N GLU A 124 -14.19 -5.17 5.47
CA GLU A 124 -14.81 -6.40 5.92
C GLU A 124 -14.62 -6.57 7.44
N ALA A 125 -15.53 -7.28 8.07
CA ALA A 125 -15.38 -7.66 9.47
C ALA A 125 -14.07 -8.45 9.69
N GLY A 126 -13.48 -8.33 10.88
CA GLY A 126 -12.23 -9.00 11.21
C GLY A 126 -10.96 -8.29 10.74
N GLY A 127 -11.05 -6.98 10.43
CA GLY A 127 -9.85 -6.17 10.17
C GLY A 127 -9.28 -6.32 8.76
N THR A 128 -10.15 -6.41 7.75
CA THR A 128 -9.73 -6.54 6.35
C THR A 128 -10.18 -5.33 5.52
N VAL A 129 -9.26 -4.78 4.74
CA VAL A 129 -9.53 -3.76 3.72
C VAL A 129 -9.24 -4.37 2.35
N ARG A 130 -10.22 -4.34 1.46
CA ARG A 130 -10.13 -4.92 0.12
C ARG A 130 -10.19 -3.86 -0.97
N LEU A 131 -9.35 -4.01 -1.98
CA LEU A 131 -9.40 -3.24 -3.22
C LEU A 131 -9.39 -4.19 -4.41
N GLY A 132 -10.55 -4.40 -5.03
CA GLY A 132 -10.71 -5.43 -6.05
C GLY A 132 -10.42 -6.82 -5.50
N ARG A 133 -9.47 -7.55 -6.10
CA ARG A 133 -9.05 -8.89 -5.66
C ARG A 133 -7.92 -8.89 -4.62
N ALA A 134 -7.26 -7.76 -4.39
CA ALA A 134 -6.22 -7.62 -3.37
C ALA A 134 -6.82 -7.20 -2.03
N MET A 135 -6.17 -7.60 -0.93
CA MET A 135 -6.61 -7.28 0.42
C MET A 135 -5.44 -6.97 1.35
N ALA A 136 -5.71 -6.16 2.36
CA ALA A 136 -4.84 -5.96 3.52
C ALA A 136 -5.56 -6.44 4.77
N ARG A 137 -4.90 -7.28 5.57
CA ARG A 137 -5.44 -7.87 6.79
C ARG A 137 -4.63 -7.41 7.99
N PHE A 138 -5.33 -6.91 8.99
CA PHE A 138 -4.74 -6.33 10.20
C PHE A 138 -4.99 -7.25 11.39
N PHE A 139 -3.94 -7.59 12.11
CA PHE A 139 -3.99 -8.54 13.23
C PHE A 139 -3.31 -7.99 14.49
N SER A 140 -3.73 -8.54 15.63
CA SER A 140 -2.91 -8.48 16.83
C SER A 140 -1.79 -9.52 16.75
N ALA A 141 -0.58 -9.12 17.14
CA ALA A 141 0.54 -10.03 17.35
C ALA A 141 0.47 -10.78 18.70
N ASP A 142 -0.61 -10.57 19.46
CA ASP A 142 -0.85 -11.31 20.72
C ASP A 142 -0.86 -12.82 20.43
N PRO A 143 -0.08 -13.64 21.19
CA PRO A 143 -0.08 -15.09 21.04
C PRO A 143 -1.46 -15.75 21.20
N ALA A 144 -2.39 -15.10 21.92
CA ALA A 144 -3.77 -15.54 22.06
C ALA A 144 -4.66 -15.18 20.88
N ALA A 145 -4.18 -14.32 19.94
CA ALA A 145 -4.94 -13.94 18.77
C ALA A 145 -4.99 -15.10 17.77
N ASN A 146 -6.20 -15.43 17.31
CA ASN A 146 -6.38 -16.46 16.30
C ASN A 146 -6.03 -15.93 14.90
N VAL A 147 -4.76 -16.07 14.49
CA VAL A 147 -4.22 -15.62 13.21
C VAL A 147 -4.19 -16.74 12.16
N VAL A 148 -4.96 -17.80 12.37
CA VAL A 148 -4.96 -18.99 11.49
C VAL A 148 -5.44 -18.61 10.08
N GLY A 149 -4.64 -18.97 9.07
CA GLY A 149 -5.01 -18.87 7.65
C GLY A 149 -4.67 -17.53 6.96
N ALA A 150 -3.88 -16.66 7.59
CA ALA A 150 -3.38 -15.46 6.91
C ALA A 150 -2.02 -15.73 6.25
N THR A 151 -1.97 -15.68 4.93
CA THR A 151 -0.72 -15.80 4.16
C THR A 151 -0.41 -14.45 3.50
N ALA A 152 0.73 -13.86 3.85
CA ALA A 152 1.23 -12.67 3.17
C ALA A 152 1.83 -13.04 1.82
N SER A 153 1.16 -12.70 0.75
CA SER A 153 1.65 -12.95 -0.62
C SER A 153 2.19 -11.70 -1.32
N ILE A 154 1.93 -10.52 -0.76
CA ILE A 154 2.43 -9.24 -1.26
C ILE A 154 3.46 -8.66 -0.29
N LEU A 155 3.06 -8.40 0.94
CA LEU A 155 3.88 -7.75 1.97
C LEU A 155 3.48 -8.28 3.35
N LEU A 156 4.48 -8.53 4.20
CA LEU A 156 4.29 -8.74 5.63
C LEU A 156 4.86 -7.54 6.37
N GLU A 157 4.05 -6.90 7.19
CA GLU A 157 4.43 -5.79 8.04
C GLU A 157 4.32 -6.16 9.52
N ALA A 158 5.36 -5.84 10.29
CA ALA A 158 5.31 -5.84 11.75
C ALA A 158 5.44 -4.40 12.24
N ASP A 159 4.42 -3.89 12.91
CA ASP A 159 4.39 -2.55 13.46
C ASP A 159 4.81 -2.59 14.94
N GLU A 160 5.75 -1.74 15.32
CA GLU A 160 6.30 -1.65 16.68
C GLU A 160 6.98 -2.98 17.15
N ALA A 161 7.75 -3.60 16.25
CA ALA A 161 8.55 -4.79 16.57
C ALA A 161 9.79 -4.44 17.38
#